data_5419267226e6bcbdbdd3253a06fc0f8a
#
_entry.id   5419267226e6bcbdbdd3253a06fc0f8a
#
_cell.length_a   1.000
_cell.length_b   1.000
_cell.length_c   1.000
_cell.angle_alpha   90.00
_cell.angle_beta   90.00
_cell.angle_gamma   90.00
#
_symmetry.space_group_name_H-M   'P 1'
#
loop_
_entity.id
_entity.type
_entity.pdbx_description
1 polymer ?
#
loop_
_entity_poly.entity_id
_entity_poly.type
_entity_poly.pdbx_seq_one_letter_code
_entity_poly.pdbx_strand_id
1 'polypeptide(L)'
;IGSGSWFGMGLLKGNPTAIPYVEADFIFSSICEELGVIFGMCLILICISSFLEMMRISVQIHDRFYQLIVYGIGIMYIFQIFLTVGGGTKFIPLTGVTLPFISYGGSSVMTTMIMFFIIQEFTSGFKRKVSAEVAENKKTQNHKRMGNQREIWISAGAVGVLFLCLFLYLGHFVATSEQDMINNSYNSRQQILLSRNYRGSIYSRDGEVLAETILNDEEEESRNYPYKNLFSHIVGYSTQGRMGVEALANYYLINTNTSLSNKVKNDTAGKKNPGDNVYTTLDVKIQQVANDQLDIYRGAIIVTEVSTGKILAMVSHPDFDPNSIGEIWEDLVDNDSSTVLVN
;
A
#
# COMPACT_ATOMS: atom_id res chain seq x y z
N ILE A 1 1.34 1.10 -0.52
CA ILE A 1 1.45 1.17 0.94
C ILE A 1 0.18 0.60 1.58
N GLY A 2 -1.02 1.09 1.24
CA GLY A 2 -2.28 0.58 1.81
C GLY A 2 -2.43 -0.94 1.68
N SER A 3 -2.19 -1.50 0.50
CA SER A 3 -2.28 -2.94 0.26
C SER A 3 -1.30 -3.80 1.08
N GLY A 4 -0.20 -3.22 1.55
CA GLY A 4 0.78 -3.92 2.39
C GLY A 4 0.44 -3.92 3.87
N SER A 5 -0.46 -3.04 4.32
CA SER A 5 -0.81 -2.89 5.73
C SER A 5 0.43 -2.79 6.65
N TRP A 6 0.30 -3.21 7.91
CA TRP A 6 1.40 -3.16 8.88
C TRP A 6 2.55 -4.14 8.58
N PHE A 7 2.23 -5.36 8.12
CA PHE A 7 3.17 -6.49 8.00
C PHE A 7 3.56 -6.84 6.57
N GLY A 8 2.97 -6.20 5.57
CA GLY A 8 3.21 -6.47 4.15
C GLY A 8 2.46 -7.68 3.61
N MET A 9 2.38 -7.74 2.29
CA MET A 9 1.78 -8.88 1.56
C MET A 9 2.71 -10.09 1.49
N GLY A 10 3.97 -9.91 1.81
CA GLY A 10 5.05 -10.89 1.62
C GLY A 10 5.89 -10.62 0.37
N LEU A 11 7.14 -11.08 0.42
CA LEU A 11 8.11 -10.87 -0.65
C LEU A 11 7.59 -11.48 -1.97
N LEU A 12 7.68 -10.72 -3.06
CA LEU A 12 7.20 -11.06 -4.40
C LEU A 12 5.67 -11.31 -4.50
N LYS A 13 4.91 -11.03 -3.45
CA LYS A 13 3.44 -11.09 -3.49
C LYS A 13 2.79 -9.76 -3.81
N GLY A 14 3.55 -8.67 -3.74
CA GLY A 14 3.14 -7.36 -4.22
C GLY A 14 3.06 -7.29 -5.74
N ASN A 15 2.53 -6.19 -6.25
CA ASN A 15 2.56 -5.88 -7.68
C ASN A 15 3.24 -4.51 -7.90
N PRO A 16 4.56 -4.41 -7.64
CA PRO A 16 5.29 -3.16 -7.75
C PRO A 16 5.31 -2.61 -9.18
N THR A 17 5.32 -3.49 -10.20
CA THR A 17 5.33 -3.10 -11.62
C THR A 17 4.07 -2.34 -12.06
N ALA A 18 3.00 -2.39 -11.27
CA ALA A 18 1.79 -1.59 -11.48
C ALA A 18 1.97 -0.10 -11.12
N ILE A 19 3.07 0.25 -10.44
CA ILE A 19 3.36 1.63 -10.04
C ILE A 19 4.33 2.22 -11.08
N PRO A 20 3.96 3.29 -11.79
CA PRO A 20 4.88 3.95 -12.71
C PRO A 20 6.10 4.48 -11.93
N TYR A 21 7.29 4.34 -12.50
CA TYR A 21 8.56 4.78 -11.88
C TYR A 21 8.82 4.20 -10.48
N VAL A 22 8.34 2.98 -10.22
CA VAL A 22 8.48 2.32 -8.91
C VAL A 22 9.93 2.18 -8.47
N GLU A 23 10.83 1.94 -9.39
CA GLU A 23 12.27 1.73 -9.13
C GLU A 23 12.98 3.01 -8.66
N ALA A 24 12.47 4.17 -9.05
CA ALA A 24 13.06 5.48 -8.71
C ALA A 24 12.33 6.15 -7.55
N ASP A 25 11.15 6.71 -7.83
CA ASP A 25 10.45 7.63 -6.93
C ASP A 25 9.56 6.93 -5.91
N PHE A 26 9.00 5.77 -6.27
CA PHE A 26 8.04 5.03 -5.46
C PHE A 26 8.59 3.75 -4.82
N ILE A 27 9.91 3.57 -4.80
CA ILE A 27 10.54 2.37 -4.21
C ILE A 27 10.13 2.17 -2.75
N PHE A 28 10.00 3.24 -1.96
CA PHE A 28 9.53 3.18 -0.58
C PHE A 28 8.10 2.60 -0.49
N SER A 29 7.23 2.99 -1.41
CA SER A 29 5.84 2.47 -1.46
C SER A 29 5.81 0.98 -1.81
N SER A 30 6.69 0.52 -2.70
CA SER A 30 6.85 -0.89 -3.04
C SER A 30 7.39 -1.72 -1.86
N ILE A 31 8.38 -1.19 -1.16
CA ILE A 31 8.92 -1.84 0.05
C ILE A 31 7.83 -1.98 1.12
N CYS A 32 7.05 -0.92 1.36
CA CYS A 32 5.94 -0.98 2.32
C CYS A 32 4.83 -1.94 1.89
N GLU A 33 4.63 -2.15 0.60
CA GLU A 33 3.65 -3.11 0.10
C GLU A 33 4.07 -4.56 0.38
N GLU A 34 5.31 -4.91 0.09
CA GLU A 34 5.78 -6.28 0.25
C GLU A 34 6.18 -6.61 1.69
N LEU A 35 6.88 -5.71 2.36
CA LEU A 35 7.46 -5.93 3.69
C LEU A 35 6.70 -5.24 4.84
N GLY A 36 5.71 -4.42 4.49
CA GLY A 36 4.87 -3.71 5.46
C GLY A 36 5.41 -2.34 5.88
N VAL A 37 4.52 -1.53 6.44
CA VAL A 37 4.84 -0.17 6.89
C VAL A 37 5.81 -0.18 8.07
N ILE A 38 5.77 -1.20 8.94
CA ILE A 38 6.73 -1.34 10.05
C ILE A 38 8.16 -1.44 9.50
N PHE A 39 8.38 -2.25 8.47
CA PHE A 39 9.71 -2.35 7.83
C PHE A 39 10.13 -1.02 7.20
N GLY A 40 9.21 -0.33 6.50
CA GLY A 40 9.45 1.00 5.96
C GLY A 40 9.84 2.01 7.04
N MET A 41 9.17 1.99 8.20
CA MET A 41 9.53 2.83 9.36
C MET A 41 10.94 2.50 9.90
N CYS A 42 11.29 1.22 10.02
CA CYS A 42 12.63 0.79 10.42
C CYS A 42 13.71 1.31 9.45
N LEU A 43 13.43 1.26 8.16
CA LEU A 43 14.32 1.78 7.12
C LEU A 43 14.55 3.29 7.27
N ILE A 44 13.50 4.06 7.53
CA ILE A 44 13.61 5.49 7.81
C ILE A 44 14.43 5.73 9.10
N LEU A 45 14.24 4.93 10.14
CA LEU A 45 15.02 5.02 11.39
C LEU A 45 16.52 4.77 11.15
N ILE A 46 16.88 3.84 10.28
CA ILE A 46 18.28 3.63 9.86
C ILE A 46 18.84 4.89 9.19
N CYS A 47 18.07 5.51 8.31
CA CYS A 47 18.47 6.74 7.64
C CYS A 47 18.63 7.92 8.62
N ILE A 48 17.72 8.05 9.58
CA ILE A 48 17.81 9.06 10.65
C ILE A 48 19.05 8.80 11.53
N SER A 49 19.33 7.54 11.87
CA SER A 49 20.53 7.17 12.62
C SER A 49 21.81 7.58 11.90
N SER A 50 21.88 7.34 10.58
CA SER A 50 23.01 7.79 9.75
C SER A 50 23.16 9.32 9.75
N PHE A 51 22.05 10.03 9.64
CA PHE A 51 22.04 11.50 9.74
C PHE A 51 22.53 12.00 11.10
N LEU A 52 22.05 11.41 12.19
CA LEU A 52 22.48 11.79 13.55
C LEU A 52 23.98 11.55 13.75
N GLU A 53 24.54 10.49 13.17
CA GLU A 53 25.98 10.25 13.22
C GLU A 53 26.76 11.29 12.41
N MET A 54 26.25 11.72 11.23
CA MET A 54 26.83 12.84 10.48
C MET A 54 26.83 14.13 11.30
N MET A 55 25.73 14.43 12.02
CA MET A 55 25.65 15.59 12.91
C MET A 55 26.65 15.51 14.05
N ARG A 56 26.79 14.31 14.65
CA ARG A 56 27.78 14.06 15.71
C ARG A 56 29.21 14.30 15.22
N ILE A 57 29.56 13.80 14.03
CA ILE A 57 30.83 14.01 13.38
C ILE A 57 31.08 15.51 13.14
N SER A 58 30.10 16.20 12.58
CA SER A 58 30.16 17.65 12.33
C SER A 58 30.51 18.43 13.58
N VAL A 59 29.87 18.13 14.72
CA VAL A 59 30.15 18.79 16.01
C VAL A 59 31.56 18.55 16.54
N GLN A 60 32.22 17.44 16.15
CA GLN A 60 33.58 17.10 16.57
C GLN A 60 34.66 17.83 15.78
N ILE A 61 34.36 18.33 14.58
CA ILE A 61 35.29 19.04 13.70
C ILE A 61 35.54 20.44 14.22
N HIS A 62 36.79 20.81 14.44
CA HIS A 62 37.18 22.12 14.99
C HIS A 62 37.22 23.24 13.93
N ASP A 63 37.54 22.90 12.69
CA ASP A 63 37.57 23.82 11.58
C ASP A 63 36.16 24.11 11.09
N ARG A 64 35.76 25.40 11.15
CA ARG A 64 34.40 25.84 10.78
C ARG A 64 34.05 25.50 9.32
N PHE A 65 35.00 25.58 8.42
CA PHE A 65 34.76 25.30 7.01
C PHE A 65 34.37 23.83 6.79
N TYR A 66 35.16 22.88 7.31
CA TYR A 66 34.87 21.46 7.22
C TYR A 66 33.65 21.05 8.04
N GLN A 67 33.42 21.70 9.19
CA GLN A 67 32.22 21.52 9.99
C GLN A 67 30.97 21.83 9.18
N LEU A 68 30.92 22.98 8.48
CA LEU A 68 29.79 23.39 7.65
C LEU A 68 29.57 22.47 6.45
N ILE A 69 30.65 21.95 5.85
CA ILE A 69 30.53 20.98 4.74
C ILE A 69 29.84 19.70 5.23
N VAL A 70 30.32 19.09 6.31
CA VAL A 70 29.73 17.85 6.84
C VAL A 70 28.30 18.07 7.29
N TYR A 71 28.02 19.21 7.93
CA TYR A 71 26.67 19.60 8.33
C TYR A 71 25.76 19.77 7.12
N GLY A 72 26.20 20.48 6.07
CA GLY A 72 25.42 20.68 4.84
C GLY A 72 25.12 19.39 4.11
N ILE A 73 26.10 18.48 4.00
CA ILE A 73 25.91 17.16 3.41
C ILE A 73 24.84 16.38 4.22
N GLY A 74 24.93 16.38 5.53
CA GLY A 74 23.95 15.67 6.38
C GLY A 74 22.53 16.22 6.23
N ILE A 75 22.37 17.55 6.17
CA ILE A 75 21.06 18.16 5.94
C ILE A 75 20.52 17.82 4.54
N MET A 76 21.35 17.88 3.50
CA MET A 76 20.93 17.48 2.15
C MET A 76 20.51 16.02 2.10
N TYR A 77 21.25 15.12 2.73
CA TYR A 77 20.92 13.70 2.81
C TYR A 77 19.57 13.43 3.46
N ILE A 78 19.34 13.99 4.65
CA ILE A 78 18.09 13.73 5.38
C ILE A 78 16.89 14.43 4.73
N PHE A 79 17.09 15.60 4.13
CA PHE A 79 16.06 16.32 3.41
C PHE A 79 15.64 15.58 2.13
N GLN A 80 16.60 14.99 1.41
CA GLN A 80 16.32 14.13 0.26
C GLN A 80 15.43 12.95 0.65
N ILE A 81 15.73 12.26 1.76
CA ILE A 81 14.92 11.16 2.29
C ILE A 81 13.51 11.64 2.63
N PHE A 82 13.40 12.78 3.30
CA PHE A 82 12.10 13.36 3.65
C PHE A 82 11.25 13.67 2.41
N LEU A 83 11.85 14.25 1.37
CA LEU A 83 11.15 14.54 0.12
C LEU A 83 10.68 13.26 -0.59
N THR A 84 11.52 12.23 -0.66
CA THR A 84 11.18 10.98 -1.34
C THR A 84 10.06 10.23 -0.60
N VAL A 85 10.22 10.05 0.71
CA VAL A 85 9.24 9.32 1.52
C VAL A 85 7.93 10.13 1.63
N GLY A 86 8.02 11.43 1.90
CA GLY A 86 6.87 12.31 2.00
C GLY A 86 6.09 12.43 0.69
N GLY A 87 6.79 12.52 -0.44
CA GLY A 87 6.18 12.53 -1.78
C GLY A 87 5.51 11.20 -2.12
N GLY A 88 6.20 10.08 -1.89
CA GLY A 88 5.67 8.73 -2.14
C GLY A 88 4.47 8.36 -1.26
N THR A 89 4.32 9.00 -0.09
CA THR A 89 3.20 8.81 0.84
C THR A 89 2.08 9.83 0.69
N LYS A 90 2.18 10.76 -0.26
CA LYS A 90 1.27 11.90 -0.43
C LYS A 90 1.21 12.87 0.78
N PHE A 91 2.19 12.82 1.66
CA PHE A 91 2.32 13.79 2.74
C PHE A 91 2.71 15.18 2.23
N ILE A 92 3.56 15.21 1.18
CA ILE A 92 3.92 16.40 0.41
C ILE A 92 3.74 16.11 -1.09
N PRO A 93 3.69 17.14 -1.96
CA PRO A 93 3.69 16.92 -3.41
C PRO A 93 4.91 16.11 -3.86
N LEU A 94 4.73 15.27 -4.87
CA LEU A 94 5.80 14.44 -5.44
C LEU A 94 6.88 15.32 -6.06
N THR A 95 8.14 15.07 -5.73
CA THR A 95 9.30 15.87 -6.16
C THR A 95 10.23 15.17 -7.14
N GLY A 96 10.05 13.87 -7.41
CA GLY A 96 10.90 13.10 -8.31
C GLY A 96 12.33 12.89 -7.78
N VAL A 97 12.53 12.92 -6.46
CA VAL A 97 13.83 12.73 -5.83
C VAL A 97 13.98 11.29 -5.39
N THR A 98 15.11 10.66 -5.70
CA THR A 98 15.40 9.25 -5.40
C THR A 98 15.81 9.05 -3.94
N LEU A 99 15.45 7.89 -3.36
CA LEU A 99 15.87 7.51 -1.99
C LEU A 99 17.35 7.08 -2.00
N PRO A 100 18.24 7.72 -1.21
CA PRO A 100 19.67 7.41 -1.18
C PRO A 100 19.93 5.92 -0.93
N PHE A 101 20.82 5.32 -1.74
CA PHE A 101 21.23 3.90 -1.73
C PHE A 101 20.13 2.86 -2.01
N ILE A 102 18.88 3.25 -2.12
CA ILE A 102 17.74 2.32 -2.24
C ILE A 102 17.10 2.40 -3.61
N SER A 103 16.83 3.64 -4.10
CA SER A 103 16.26 3.84 -5.43
C SER A 103 17.25 3.48 -6.54
N TYR A 104 16.70 2.97 -7.64
CA TYR A 104 17.47 2.80 -8.87
C TYR A 104 17.83 4.16 -9.44
N GLY A 105 19.15 4.42 -9.56
CA GLY A 105 19.68 5.66 -10.12
C GLY A 105 21.20 5.72 -9.96
N GLY A 106 21.95 5.36 -11.01
CA GLY A 106 23.42 5.29 -10.96
C GLY A 106 24.08 6.60 -10.53
N SER A 107 23.59 7.74 -11.01
CA SER A 107 24.10 9.08 -10.63
C SER A 107 23.80 9.41 -9.15
N SER A 108 22.61 9.05 -8.66
CA SER A 108 22.22 9.27 -7.27
C SER A 108 23.06 8.45 -6.30
N VAL A 109 23.25 7.16 -6.59
CA VAL A 109 24.11 6.27 -5.79
C VAL A 109 25.55 6.78 -5.78
N MET A 110 26.09 7.14 -6.95
CA MET A 110 27.45 7.68 -7.06
C MET A 110 27.60 8.97 -6.22
N THR A 111 26.67 9.90 -6.34
CA THR A 111 26.71 11.17 -5.59
C THR A 111 26.63 10.91 -4.08
N THR A 112 25.76 10.02 -3.66
CA THR A 112 25.63 9.66 -2.24
C THR A 112 26.91 8.99 -1.72
N MET A 113 27.52 8.10 -2.48
CA MET A 113 28.82 7.50 -2.13
C MET A 113 29.91 8.57 -1.98
N ILE A 114 30.00 9.51 -2.92
CA ILE A 114 30.98 10.62 -2.83
C ILE A 114 30.74 11.45 -1.55
N MET A 115 29.49 11.76 -1.20
CA MET A 115 29.15 12.48 0.04
C MET A 115 29.64 11.74 1.28
N PHE A 116 29.43 10.42 1.35
CA PHE A 116 29.91 9.60 2.46
C PHE A 116 31.44 9.49 2.51
N PHE A 117 32.12 9.37 1.37
CA PHE A 117 33.59 9.37 1.30
C PHE A 117 34.18 10.71 1.77
N ILE A 118 33.58 11.84 1.42
CA ILE A 118 34.00 13.16 1.92
C ILE A 118 33.90 13.21 3.44
N ILE A 119 32.79 12.75 4.02
CA ILE A 119 32.60 12.72 5.48
C ILE A 119 33.63 11.80 6.13
N GLN A 120 33.89 10.63 5.54
CA GLN A 120 34.87 9.66 6.06
C GLN A 120 36.30 10.21 6.03
N GLU A 121 36.69 10.92 4.98
CA GLU A 121 38.02 11.52 4.86
C GLU A 121 38.21 12.61 5.93
N PHE A 122 37.23 13.48 6.13
CA PHE A 122 37.30 14.49 7.18
C PHE A 122 37.34 13.88 8.58
N THR A 123 36.62 12.79 8.81
CA THR A 123 36.66 12.07 10.09
C THR A 123 38.00 11.41 10.33
N SER A 124 38.61 10.78 9.35
CA SER A 124 39.89 10.11 9.46
C SER A 124 41.06 11.09 9.56
N GLY A 125 41.00 12.18 8.78
CA GLY A 125 41.97 13.28 8.88
C GLY A 125 41.95 13.96 10.25
N PHE A 126 40.78 14.17 10.83
CA PHE A 126 40.60 14.68 12.18
C PHE A 126 41.16 13.74 13.24
N LYS A 127 40.84 12.42 13.17
CA LYS A 127 41.40 11.42 14.11
C LYS A 127 42.92 11.36 14.04
N ARG A 128 43.53 11.46 12.86
CA ARG A 128 45.00 11.51 12.69
C ARG A 128 45.61 12.75 13.36
N LYS A 129 45.03 13.95 13.16
CA LYS A 129 45.49 15.17 13.82
C LYS A 129 45.36 15.10 15.32
N VAL A 130 44.21 14.66 15.87
CA VAL A 130 44.02 14.50 17.32
C VAL A 130 44.98 13.48 17.90
N SER A 131 45.26 12.36 17.22
CA SER A 131 46.24 11.38 17.68
C SER A 131 47.65 11.92 17.67
N ALA A 132 48.05 12.74 16.70
CA ALA A 132 49.34 13.39 16.63
C ALA A 132 49.49 14.46 17.74
N GLU A 133 48.49 15.32 17.97
CA GLU A 133 48.48 16.32 19.02
C GLU A 133 48.46 15.71 20.44
N VAL A 134 47.76 14.60 20.64
CA VAL A 134 47.74 13.86 21.93
C VAL A 134 49.09 13.20 22.19
N ALA A 135 49.81 12.80 21.13
CA ALA A 135 51.18 12.29 21.26
C ALA A 135 52.18 13.39 21.61
N GLU A 136 51.94 14.64 21.18
CA GLU A 136 52.87 15.77 21.33
C GLU A 136 52.57 16.62 22.59
N ASN A 137 51.30 16.70 23.06
CA ASN A 137 50.90 17.56 24.17
C ASN A 137 50.03 16.90 25.20
N LYS A 138 50.66 16.30 26.24
CA LYS A 138 50.00 15.88 27.49
C LYS A 138 49.63 17.05 28.42
N LYS A 139 49.83 18.27 28.07
CA LYS A 139 49.59 19.45 28.91
C LYS A 139 48.99 20.57 28.04
N THR A 140 47.73 20.76 28.07
CA THR A 140 46.94 21.97 27.80
C THR A 140 45.75 21.66 26.87
N GLN A 141 44.68 21.20 27.38
CA GLN A 141 43.40 21.32 26.68
C GLN A 141 42.27 21.71 27.64
N ASN A 142 42.20 22.98 27.87
CA ASN A 142 40.94 23.66 28.08
C ASN A 142 40.76 24.68 26.96
N HIS A 143 40.62 24.18 25.69
CA HIS A 143 40.17 25.06 24.62
C HIS A 143 38.64 25.04 24.59
N LYS A 144 38.05 26.20 24.94
CA LYS A 144 36.64 26.56 24.85
C LYS A 144 36.02 25.89 23.59
N ARG A 145 35.17 24.91 23.80
CA ARG A 145 34.20 24.45 22.80
C ARG A 145 33.26 25.60 22.48
N MET A 146 33.68 26.53 21.60
CA MET A 146 32.85 27.60 21.08
C MET A 146 32.52 27.31 19.65
N GLY A 147 31.28 27.17 19.35
CA GLY A 147 30.75 27.18 18.01
C GLY A 147 29.46 26.36 17.92
N ASN A 148 28.54 26.82 17.29
CA ASN A 148 27.31 26.29 16.65
C ASN A 148 26.76 24.88 17.06
N GLN A 149 27.31 24.26 18.13
CA GLN A 149 26.84 22.93 18.61
C GLN A 149 25.35 22.97 18.92
N ARG A 150 24.90 24.04 19.57
CA ARG A 150 23.48 24.24 19.91
C ARG A 150 22.62 24.36 18.66
N GLU A 151 23.08 25.11 17.67
CA GLU A 151 22.36 25.33 16.40
C GLU A 151 22.25 24.04 15.57
N ILE A 152 23.32 23.23 15.52
CA ILE A 152 23.33 21.93 14.88
C ILE A 152 22.32 20.98 15.53
N TRP A 153 22.27 20.94 16.87
CA TRP A 153 21.31 20.09 17.56
C TRP A 153 19.87 20.60 17.49
N ILE A 154 19.67 21.93 17.42
CA ILE A 154 18.34 22.53 17.19
C ILE A 154 17.83 22.13 15.81
N SER A 155 18.67 22.23 14.78
CA SER A 155 18.29 21.84 13.42
C SER A 155 18.03 20.33 13.29
N ALA A 156 18.85 19.49 13.94
CA ALA A 156 18.61 18.04 14.01
C ALA A 156 17.29 17.72 14.73
N GLY A 157 16.96 18.47 15.79
CA GLY A 157 15.68 18.38 16.46
C GLY A 157 14.50 18.77 15.59
N ALA A 158 14.62 19.84 14.80
CA ALA A 158 13.60 20.27 13.84
C ALA A 158 13.33 19.19 12.77
N VAL A 159 14.40 18.58 12.22
CA VAL A 159 14.28 17.44 11.31
C VAL A 159 13.60 16.26 12.02
N GLY A 160 13.95 15.97 13.26
CA GLY A 160 13.30 14.94 14.07
C GLY A 160 11.80 15.14 14.19
N VAL A 161 11.35 16.38 14.41
CA VAL A 161 9.91 16.71 14.47
C VAL A 161 9.23 16.47 13.12
N LEU A 162 9.85 16.82 11.99
CA LEU A 162 9.30 16.56 10.67
C LEU A 162 9.10 15.06 10.43
N PHE A 163 10.08 14.23 10.79
CA PHE A 163 9.94 12.77 10.66
C PHE A 163 8.93 12.19 11.65
N LEU A 164 8.81 12.75 12.85
CA LEU A 164 7.76 12.34 13.79
C LEU A 164 6.37 12.62 13.20
N CYS A 165 6.14 13.79 12.60
CA CYS A 165 4.90 14.08 11.90
C CYS A 165 4.63 13.10 10.75
N LEU A 166 5.68 12.75 9.99
CA LEU A 166 5.57 11.77 8.91
C LEU A 166 5.21 10.36 9.44
N PHE A 167 5.80 9.91 10.54
CA PHE A 167 5.47 8.62 11.17
C PHE A 167 4.03 8.60 11.70
N LEU A 168 3.59 9.66 12.34
CA LEU A 168 2.21 9.78 12.82
C LEU A 168 1.22 9.76 11.64
N TYR A 169 1.56 10.46 10.56
CA TYR A 169 0.76 10.45 9.33
C TYR A 169 0.68 9.04 8.71
N LEU A 170 1.81 8.33 8.58
CA LEU A 170 1.83 6.96 8.06
C LEU A 170 1.00 6.00 8.92
N GLY A 171 1.14 6.08 10.24
CA GLY A 171 0.35 5.27 11.16
C GLY A 171 -1.14 5.56 11.06
N HIS A 172 -1.53 6.83 11.01
CA HIS A 172 -2.92 7.22 10.80
C HIS A 172 -3.46 6.74 9.45
N PHE A 173 -2.69 6.92 8.38
CA PHE A 173 -3.08 6.50 7.03
C PHE A 173 -3.38 5.00 6.96
N VAL A 174 -2.49 4.16 7.51
CA VAL A 174 -2.70 2.70 7.52
C VAL A 174 -3.90 2.31 8.40
N ALA A 175 -4.13 3.03 9.51
CA ALA A 175 -5.23 2.70 10.42
C ALA A 175 -6.61 3.11 9.88
N THR A 176 -6.72 4.15 9.03
CA THR A 176 -8.01 4.74 8.68
C THR A 176 -8.35 4.71 7.18
N SER A 177 -7.37 4.87 6.30
CA SER A 177 -7.62 5.14 4.87
C SER A 177 -7.27 4.00 3.94
N GLU A 178 -6.79 2.88 4.48
CA GLU A 178 -6.30 1.75 3.70
C GLU A 178 -7.39 1.15 2.81
N GLN A 179 -8.54 0.80 3.38
CA GLN A 179 -9.62 0.10 2.67
C GLN A 179 -10.29 0.98 1.60
N ASP A 180 -10.50 2.25 1.88
CA ASP A 180 -11.12 3.18 0.94
C ASP A 180 -10.27 3.38 -0.32
N MET A 181 -8.94 3.42 -0.17
CA MET A 181 -8.03 3.55 -1.31
C MET A 181 -7.90 2.26 -2.13
N ILE A 182 -7.91 1.12 -1.49
CA ILE A 182 -7.83 -0.19 -2.16
C ILE A 182 -9.07 -0.43 -3.02
N ASN A 183 -10.25 -0.12 -2.49
CA ASN A 183 -11.54 -0.37 -3.14
C ASN A 183 -11.97 0.74 -4.11
N ASN A 184 -11.20 1.81 -4.24
CA ASN A 184 -11.54 2.91 -5.15
C ASN A 184 -11.56 2.43 -6.61
N SER A 185 -12.68 2.63 -7.30
CA SER A 185 -12.87 2.24 -8.71
C SER A 185 -11.91 2.93 -9.69
N TYR A 186 -11.38 4.10 -9.34
CA TYR A 186 -10.35 4.80 -10.12
C TYR A 186 -8.92 4.27 -9.89
N ASN A 187 -8.77 3.24 -9.06
CA ASN A 187 -7.46 2.62 -8.84
C ASN A 187 -7.07 1.78 -10.06
N SER A 188 -6.25 2.34 -10.95
CA SER A 188 -5.76 1.68 -12.18
C SER A 188 -5.07 0.33 -11.91
N ARG A 189 -4.63 0.12 -10.68
CA ARG A 189 -4.02 -1.13 -10.23
C ARG A 189 -5.00 -2.32 -10.28
N GLN A 190 -6.29 -2.07 -10.08
CA GLN A 190 -7.31 -3.10 -10.22
C GLN A 190 -7.37 -3.67 -11.63
N GLN A 191 -7.22 -2.82 -12.66
CA GLN A 191 -7.19 -3.27 -14.06
C GLN A 191 -5.97 -4.15 -14.36
N ILE A 192 -4.80 -3.80 -13.79
CA ILE A 192 -3.58 -4.60 -13.96
C ILE A 192 -3.71 -5.94 -13.23
N LEU A 193 -4.34 -5.98 -12.05
CA LEU A 193 -4.61 -7.24 -11.36
C LEU A 193 -5.56 -8.14 -12.16
N LEU A 194 -6.62 -7.57 -12.74
CA LEU A 194 -7.55 -8.29 -13.60
C LEU A 194 -6.91 -8.81 -14.90
N SER A 195 -5.88 -8.12 -15.44
CA SER A 195 -5.14 -8.62 -16.60
C SER A 195 -4.24 -9.83 -16.28
N ARG A 196 -3.83 -10.00 -15.01
CA ARG A 196 -2.95 -11.08 -14.55
C ARG A 196 -3.65 -12.20 -13.81
N ASN A 197 -4.80 -11.91 -13.23
CA ASN A 197 -5.57 -12.85 -12.42
C ASN A 197 -7.01 -12.89 -12.91
N TYR A 198 -7.63 -14.07 -12.89
CA TYR A 198 -9.08 -14.17 -13.02
C TYR A 198 -9.74 -14.06 -11.65
N ARG A 199 -10.95 -13.50 -11.63
CA ARG A 199 -11.68 -13.20 -10.41
C ARG A 199 -12.05 -14.45 -9.64
N GLY A 200 -11.76 -14.51 -8.34
CA GLY A 200 -12.07 -15.62 -7.45
C GLY A 200 -13.58 -15.84 -7.25
N SER A 201 -13.94 -16.95 -6.64
CA SER A 201 -15.34 -17.33 -6.41
C SER A 201 -15.87 -16.83 -5.07
N ILE A 202 -17.19 -16.59 -5.01
CA ILE A 202 -17.91 -16.25 -3.78
C ILE A 202 -18.75 -17.46 -3.37
N TYR A 203 -18.61 -17.88 -2.12
CA TYR A 203 -19.26 -19.03 -1.56
C TYR A 203 -20.23 -18.65 -0.43
N SER A 204 -21.30 -19.43 -0.29
CA SER A 204 -22.18 -19.40 0.88
C SER A 204 -21.48 -20.01 2.11
N ARG A 205 -22.13 -19.95 3.27
CA ARG A 205 -21.64 -20.60 4.50
C ARG A 205 -21.49 -22.12 4.36
N ASP A 206 -22.29 -22.75 3.51
CA ASP A 206 -22.34 -24.19 3.29
C ASP A 206 -21.43 -24.64 2.12
N GLY A 207 -20.72 -23.69 1.48
CA GLY A 207 -19.82 -23.97 0.37
C GLY A 207 -20.46 -23.99 -1.01
N GLU A 208 -21.74 -23.57 -1.11
CA GLU A 208 -22.40 -23.40 -2.41
C GLU A 208 -21.84 -22.18 -3.16
N VAL A 209 -21.68 -22.29 -4.48
CA VAL A 209 -21.14 -21.24 -5.32
C VAL A 209 -22.20 -20.17 -5.58
N LEU A 210 -21.97 -18.95 -5.09
CA LEU A 210 -22.85 -17.79 -5.33
C LEU A 210 -22.42 -16.98 -6.56
N ALA A 211 -21.12 -16.91 -6.82
CA ALA A 211 -20.56 -16.30 -8.01
C ALA A 211 -19.21 -16.96 -8.35
N GLU A 212 -18.97 -17.21 -9.62
CA GLU A 212 -17.73 -17.83 -10.12
C GLU A 212 -17.31 -17.22 -11.47
N THR A 213 -16.04 -17.39 -11.83
CA THR A 213 -15.54 -17.05 -13.16
C THR A 213 -15.43 -18.32 -13.98
N ILE A 214 -16.16 -18.41 -15.08
CA ILE A 214 -16.10 -19.50 -16.04
C ILE A 214 -15.17 -19.08 -17.19
N LEU A 215 -14.28 -19.98 -17.59
CA LEU A 215 -13.43 -19.80 -18.76
C LEU A 215 -14.07 -20.58 -19.92
N ASN A 216 -14.37 -19.90 -21.01
CA ASN A 216 -14.83 -20.53 -22.24
C ASN A 216 -13.66 -21.22 -22.96
N ASP A 217 -13.94 -22.06 -23.96
CA ASP A 217 -12.93 -22.75 -24.75
C ASP A 217 -11.92 -21.84 -25.45
N GLU A 218 -12.26 -20.57 -25.64
CA GLU A 218 -11.41 -19.50 -26.19
C GLU A 218 -10.65 -18.69 -25.10
N GLU A 219 -10.62 -19.18 -23.85
CA GLU A 219 -10.05 -18.49 -22.67
C GLU A 219 -10.69 -17.13 -22.34
N GLU A 220 -11.90 -16.85 -22.88
CA GLU A 220 -12.66 -15.68 -22.49
C GLU A 220 -13.30 -15.87 -21.11
N GLU A 221 -13.16 -14.86 -20.27
CA GLU A 221 -13.67 -14.86 -18.90
C GLU A 221 -15.12 -14.38 -18.86
N SER A 222 -16.00 -15.21 -18.34
CA SER A 222 -17.38 -14.83 -18.04
C SER A 222 -17.67 -14.99 -16.56
N ARG A 223 -18.32 -13.99 -15.97
CA ARG A 223 -18.78 -14.07 -14.58
C ARG A 223 -20.16 -14.68 -14.55
N ASN A 224 -20.31 -15.78 -13.79
CA ASN A 224 -21.54 -16.54 -13.67
C ASN A 224 -22.10 -16.47 -12.25
N TYR A 225 -23.41 -16.24 -12.16
CA TYR A 225 -24.18 -16.21 -10.91
C TYR A 225 -25.23 -17.31 -10.94
N PRO A 226 -24.92 -18.52 -10.40
CA PRO A 226 -25.79 -19.71 -10.53
C PRO A 226 -27.21 -19.50 -9.99
N TYR A 227 -27.36 -18.70 -8.94
CA TYR A 227 -28.63 -18.42 -8.28
C TYR A 227 -29.38 -17.20 -8.84
N LYS A 228 -28.83 -16.56 -9.89
CA LYS A 228 -29.47 -15.43 -10.60
C LYS A 228 -30.01 -14.38 -9.63
N ASN A 229 -31.30 -14.06 -9.72
CA ASN A 229 -32.00 -13.02 -8.95
C ASN A 229 -31.89 -13.19 -7.44
N LEU A 230 -31.84 -14.45 -6.95
CA LEU A 230 -31.93 -14.77 -5.52
C LEU A 230 -30.92 -14.01 -4.65
N PHE A 231 -29.74 -13.74 -5.18
CA PHE A 231 -28.65 -13.07 -4.46
C PHE A 231 -28.26 -11.73 -5.09
N SER A 232 -29.06 -11.19 -6.04
CA SER A 232 -28.70 -10.03 -6.86
C SER A 232 -28.27 -8.82 -6.03
N HIS A 233 -28.98 -8.44 -5.01
CA HIS A 233 -28.69 -7.25 -4.21
C HIS A 233 -27.54 -7.45 -3.23
N ILE A 234 -27.36 -8.65 -2.66
CA ILE A 234 -26.32 -8.87 -1.65
C ILE A 234 -24.99 -9.29 -2.29
N VAL A 235 -25.01 -10.21 -3.25
CA VAL A 235 -23.79 -10.60 -4.00
C VAL A 235 -23.44 -9.51 -5.00
N GLY A 236 -24.44 -8.97 -5.67
CA GLY A 236 -24.28 -7.90 -6.64
C GLY A 236 -23.79 -8.38 -8.00
N TYR A 237 -23.11 -7.49 -8.71
CA TYR A 237 -22.54 -7.72 -10.04
C TYR A 237 -21.13 -7.12 -10.14
N SER A 238 -20.36 -7.57 -11.14
CA SER A 238 -18.97 -7.13 -11.36
C SER A 238 -18.75 -6.36 -12.68
N THR A 239 -19.75 -6.32 -13.57
CA THR A 239 -19.76 -5.58 -14.85
C THR A 239 -20.53 -4.28 -14.68
N GLN A 240 -20.24 -3.25 -15.50
CA GLN A 240 -20.90 -1.92 -15.45
C GLN A 240 -20.78 -1.22 -14.07
N GLY A 241 -19.66 -1.35 -13.44
CA GLY A 241 -19.46 -0.96 -12.06
C GLY A 241 -19.33 -2.19 -11.15
N ARG A 242 -19.68 -2.04 -9.88
CA ARG A 242 -19.70 -3.15 -8.90
C ARG A 242 -20.69 -2.83 -7.81
N MET A 243 -21.35 -3.85 -7.30
CA MET A 243 -22.32 -3.74 -6.21
C MET A 243 -22.18 -4.90 -5.24
N GLY A 244 -22.68 -4.76 -4.01
CA GLY A 244 -22.76 -5.84 -3.03
C GLY A 244 -21.40 -6.41 -2.61
N VAL A 245 -21.36 -7.72 -2.38
CA VAL A 245 -20.13 -8.44 -2.00
C VAL A 245 -19.06 -8.35 -3.10
N GLU A 246 -19.46 -8.30 -4.37
CA GLU A 246 -18.56 -8.11 -5.51
C GLU A 246 -17.77 -6.79 -5.41
N ALA A 247 -18.39 -5.72 -4.91
CA ALA A 247 -17.72 -4.45 -4.65
C ALA A 247 -16.90 -4.47 -3.37
N LEU A 248 -17.50 -4.96 -2.27
CA LEU A 248 -16.89 -4.97 -0.94
C LEU A 248 -15.62 -5.84 -0.89
N ALA A 249 -15.69 -7.02 -1.48
CA ALA A 249 -14.60 -7.99 -1.49
C ALA A 249 -13.72 -7.93 -2.75
N ASN A 250 -13.90 -6.90 -3.59
CA ASN A 250 -13.22 -6.78 -4.88
C ASN A 250 -11.72 -7.01 -4.80
N TYR A 251 -11.05 -6.41 -3.82
CA TYR A 251 -9.61 -6.53 -3.65
C TYR A 251 -9.18 -8.00 -3.48
N TYR A 252 -9.86 -8.76 -2.63
CA TYR A 252 -9.57 -10.18 -2.41
C TYR A 252 -9.85 -11.01 -3.65
N LEU A 253 -10.98 -10.77 -4.30
CA LEU A 253 -11.39 -11.51 -5.50
C LEU A 253 -10.43 -11.36 -6.68
N ILE A 254 -9.76 -10.21 -6.83
CA ILE A 254 -8.79 -9.95 -7.92
C ILE A 254 -7.34 -10.19 -7.52
N ASN A 255 -7.06 -10.33 -6.22
CA ASN A 255 -5.72 -10.65 -5.72
C ASN A 255 -5.53 -12.15 -5.67
N THR A 256 -4.29 -12.62 -5.55
CA THR A 256 -3.98 -14.05 -5.47
C THR A 256 -2.93 -14.32 -4.41
N ASN A 257 -3.24 -15.24 -3.50
CA ASN A 257 -2.32 -15.78 -2.50
C ASN A 257 -1.65 -17.08 -2.95
N THR A 258 -1.74 -17.42 -4.25
CA THR A 258 -1.08 -18.60 -4.82
C THR A 258 0.42 -18.58 -4.51
N SER A 259 1.00 -19.76 -4.27
CA SER A 259 2.43 -19.90 -3.98
C SER A 259 3.29 -19.34 -5.12
N LEU A 260 4.45 -18.78 -4.77
CA LEU A 260 5.39 -18.20 -5.75
C LEU A 260 5.76 -19.15 -6.88
N SER A 261 5.95 -20.43 -6.56
CA SER A 261 6.27 -21.46 -7.56
C SER A 261 5.15 -21.58 -8.62
N ASN A 262 3.90 -21.53 -8.20
CA ASN A 262 2.76 -21.61 -9.10
C ASN A 262 2.56 -20.31 -9.89
N LYS A 263 2.79 -19.14 -9.25
CA LYS A 263 2.78 -17.84 -9.95
C LYS A 263 3.79 -17.82 -11.09
N VAL A 264 5.04 -18.16 -10.82
CA VAL A 264 6.11 -18.20 -11.84
C VAL A 264 5.77 -19.19 -12.94
N LYS A 265 5.22 -20.36 -12.60
CA LYS A 265 4.81 -21.36 -13.58
C LYS A 265 3.68 -20.84 -14.48
N ASN A 266 2.67 -20.20 -13.91
CA ASN A 266 1.55 -19.65 -14.66
C ASN A 266 2.01 -18.46 -15.53
N ASP A 267 2.79 -17.56 -15.00
CA ASP A 267 3.35 -16.40 -15.74
C ASP A 267 4.23 -16.87 -16.91
N THR A 268 5.05 -17.92 -16.70
CA THR A 268 5.88 -18.49 -17.77
C THR A 268 5.04 -19.19 -18.84
N ALA A 269 3.89 -19.75 -18.45
CA ALA A 269 2.95 -20.39 -19.36
C ALA A 269 1.96 -19.40 -20.01
N GLY A 270 2.07 -18.09 -19.71
CA GLY A 270 1.13 -17.06 -20.20
C GLY A 270 -0.29 -17.19 -19.64
N LYS A 271 -0.48 -17.94 -18.53
CA LYS A 271 -1.78 -18.18 -17.90
C LYS A 271 -2.02 -17.21 -16.75
N LYS A 272 -3.26 -16.75 -16.61
CA LYS A 272 -3.67 -15.96 -15.44
C LYS A 272 -3.69 -16.80 -14.17
N ASN A 273 -3.47 -16.15 -13.04
CA ASN A 273 -3.54 -16.78 -11.72
C ASN A 273 -4.98 -16.73 -11.16
N PRO A 274 -5.42 -17.74 -10.36
CA PRO A 274 -6.71 -17.68 -9.69
C PRO A 274 -6.72 -16.58 -8.60
N GLY A 275 -7.76 -15.76 -8.58
CA GLY A 275 -8.03 -14.85 -7.49
C GLY A 275 -8.45 -15.60 -6.22
N ASP A 276 -8.37 -14.92 -5.07
CA ASP A 276 -8.74 -15.51 -3.79
C ASP A 276 -10.26 -15.67 -3.68
N ASN A 277 -10.69 -16.73 -3.03
CA ASN A 277 -12.09 -17.02 -2.82
C ASN A 277 -12.61 -16.33 -1.55
N VAL A 278 -13.87 -15.91 -1.60
CA VAL A 278 -14.56 -15.25 -0.49
C VAL A 278 -15.68 -16.15 0.03
N TYR A 279 -15.68 -16.40 1.33
CA TYR A 279 -16.72 -17.17 2.01
C TYR A 279 -17.61 -16.22 2.80
N THR A 280 -18.90 -16.24 2.49
CA THR A 280 -19.89 -15.40 3.15
C THR A 280 -20.58 -16.16 4.29
N THR A 281 -21.39 -15.45 5.06
CA THR A 281 -22.26 -16.05 6.10
C THR A 281 -23.65 -16.37 5.58
N LEU A 282 -23.90 -16.18 4.28
CA LEU A 282 -25.20 -16.36 3.66
C LEU A 282 -25.60 -17.84 3.59
N ASP A 283 -26.83 -18.12 3.89
CA ASP A 283 -27.44 -19.45 3.84
C ASP A 283 -28.43 -19.48 2.69
N VAL A 284 -28.19 -20.39 1.73
CA VAL A 284 -29.00 -20.47 0.50
C VAL A 284 -30.45 -20.83 0.82
N LYS A 285 -30.70 -21.70 1.80
CA LYS A 285 -32.06 -22.13 2.16
C LYS A 285 -32.85 -21.01 2.83
N ILE A 286 -32.20 -20.29 3.75
CA ILE A 286 -32.84 -19.16 4.44
C ILE A 286 -33.10 -18.03 3.44
N GLN A 287 -32.17 -17.78 2.52
CA GLN A 287 -32.32 -16.79 1.46
C GLN A 287 -33.53 -17.14 0.56
N GLN A 288 -33.67 -18.41 0.15
CA GLN A 288 -34.80 -18.86 -0.67
C GLN A 288 -36.13 -18.66 0.05
N VAL A 289 -36.24 -19.09 1.33
CA VAL A 289 -37.46 -18.90 2.10
C VAL A 289 -37.82 -17.43 2.25
N ALA A 290 -36.82 -16.56 2.51
CA ALA A 290 -37.03 -15.11 2.61
C ALA A 290 -37.52 -14.53 1.28
N ASN A 291 -36.96 -14.98 0.17
CA ASN A 291 -37.36 -14.56 -1.17
C ASN A 291 -38.80 -14.99 -1.48
N ASP A 292 -39.15 -16.25 -1.21
CA ASP A 292 -40.48 -16.78 -1.43
C ASP A 292 -41.57 -16.09 -0.59
N GLN A 293 -41.20 -15.59 0.59
CA GLN A 293 -42.12 -14.83 1.45
C GLN A 293 -42.29 -13.36 1.00
N LEU A 294 -41.29 -12.77 0.37
CA LEU A 294 -41.36 -11.41 -0.17
C LEU A 294 -42.20 -11.37 -1.46
N ASP A 295 -42.04 -12.39 -2.33
CA ASP A 295 -42.77 -12.66 -3.58
C ASP A 295 -43.06 -11.35 -4.38
N ILE A 296 -44.31 -10.99 -4.47
CA ILE A 296 -44.82 -9.79 -5.20
C ILE A 296 -44.71 -8.47 -4.43
N TYR A 297 -44.33 -8.52 -3.17
CA TYR A 297 -44.27 -7.30 -2.34
C TYR A 297 -42.96 -6.54 -2.61
N ARG A 298 -43.04 -5.22 -2.62
CA ARG A 298 -41.86 -4.35 -2.64
C ARG A 298 -41.35 -4.15 -1.23
N GLY A 299 -40.07 -4.41 -1.02
CA GLY A 299 -39.43 -4.25 0.28
C GLY A 299 -38.17 -5.09 0.42
N ALA A 300 -37.72 -5.23 1.65
CA ALA A 300 -36.52 -6.02 1.96
C ALA A 300 -36.72 -6.87 3.22
N ILE A 301 -36.15 -8.06 3.23
CA ILE A 301 -36.05 -8.94 4.39
C ILE A 301 -34.59 -9.18 4.72
N ILE A 302 -34.20 -8.93 5.98
CA ILE A 302 -32.86 -9.21 6.49
C ILE A 302 -32.98 -10.19 7.64
N VAL A 303 -32.25 -11.32 7.53
CA VAL A 303 -32.20 -12.33 8.59
C VAL A 303 -30.79 -12.35 9.18
N THR A 304 -30.72 -12.16 10.50
CA THR A 304 -29.44 -12.13 11.22
C THR A 304 -29.40 -13.15 12.35
N GLU A 305 -28.22 -13.68 12.62
CA GLU A 305 -27.96 -14.51 13.79
C GLU A 305 -27.84 -13.63 15.03
N VAL A 306 -28.73 -13.82 16.01
CA VAL A 306 -28.84 -12.95 17.19
C VAL A 306 -27.55 -12.92 18.02
N SER A 307 -26.87 -14.05 18.13
CA SER A 307 -25.67 -14.20 18.96
C SER A 307 -24.42 -13.50 18.41
N THR A 308 -24.31 -13.39 17.07
CA THR A 308 -23.09 -12.92 16.39
C THR A 308 -23.33 -11.69 15.53
N GLY A 309 -24.56 -11.36 15.20
CA GLY A 309 -24.92 -10.32 14.24
C GLY A 309 -24.64 -10.68 12.77
N LYS A 310 -24.27 -11.94 12.47
CA LYS A 310 -24.01 -12.40 11.10
C LYS A 310 -25.27 -12.32 10.27
N ILE A 311 -25.17 -11.79 9.05
CA ILE A 311 -26.24 -11.78 8.07
C ILE A 311 -26.33 -13.17 7.44
N LEU A 312 -27.47 -13.83 7.60
CA LEU A 312 -27.74 -15.16 7.03
C LEU A 312 -28.50 -15.08 5.72
N ALA A 313 -29.39 -14.08 5.59
CA ALA A 313 -30.10 -13.78 4.35
C ALA A 313 -30.39 -12.29 4.25
N MET A 314 -30.41 -11.79 3.03
CA MET A 314 -30.80 -10.42 2.70
C MET A 314 -31.43 -10.43 1.31
N VAL A 315 -32.71 -10.16 1.23
CA VAL A 315 -33.51 -10.14 0.01
C VAL A 315 -34.12 -8.76 -0.16
N SER A 316 -34.19 -8.30 -1.39
CA SER A 316 -34.87 -7.06 -1.73
C SER A 316 -35.61 -7.23 -3.07
N HIS A 317 -36.83 -6.67 -3.16
CA HIS A 317 -37.62 -6.62 -4.38
C HIS A 317 -38.02 -5.18 -4.71
N PRO A 318 -37.99 -4.81 -6.00
CA PRO A 318 -37.71 -5.61 -7.20
C PRO A 318 -36.26 -6.04 -7.31
N ASP A 319 -36.02 -7.20 -7.89
CA ASP A 319 -34.71 -7.79 -8.11
C ASP A 319 -34.31 -7.77 -9.60
N PHE A 320 -33.11 -8.28 -9.91
CA PHE A 320 -32.57 -8.36 -11.27
C PHE A 320 -31.69 -9.60 -11.42
N ASP A 321 -31.46 -10.05 -12.67
CA ASP A 321 -30.47 -11.09 -12.94
C ASP A 321 -29.08 -10.48 -13.15
N PRO A 322 -28.08 -10.73 -12.27
CA PRO A 322 -26.74 -10.23 -12.44
C PRO A 322 -26.04 -10.70 -13.72
N ASN A 323 -26.47 -11.85 -14.28
CA ASN A 323 -25.90 -12.37 -15.53
C ASN A 323 -26.28 -11.53 -16.75
N SER A 324 -27.44 -10.88 -16.71
CA SER A 324 -27.96 -10.03 -17.81
C SER A 324 -27.75 -8.54 -17.58
N ILE A 325 -27.04 -8.12 -16.52
CA ILE A 325 -26.91 -6.71 -16.13
C ILE A 325 -26.36 -5.84 -17.27
N GLY A 326 -25.46 -6.38 -18.09
CA GLY A 326 -24.88 -5.66 -19.23
C GLY A 326 -25.91 -5.30 -20.31
N GLU A 327 -26.93 -6.14 -20.51
CA GLU A 327 -27.98 -5.96 -21.51
C GLU A 327 -29.06 -4.98 -21.05
N ILE A 328 -29.38 -5.03 -19.75
CA ILE A 328 -30.45 -4.22 -19.14
C ILE A 328 -29.96 -2.90 -18.54
N TRP A 329 -28.65 -2.63 -18.60
CA TRP A 329 -28.04 -1.49 -17.93
C TRP A 329 -28.60 -0.14 -18.35
N GLU A 330 -28.73 0.09 -19.67
CA GLU A 330 -29.27 1.34 -20.21
C GLU A 330 -30.71 1.56 -19.75
N ASP A 331 -31.55 0.51 -19.79
CA ASP A 331 -32.93 0.57 -19.33
C ASP A 331 -33.05 0.85 -17.82
N LEU A 332 -32.08 0.35 -17.02
CA LEU A 332 -32.07 0.57 -15.57
C LEU A 332 -31.60 1.96 -15.16
N VAL A 333 -30.66 2.54 -15.92
CA VAL A 333 -30.07 3.86 -15.62
C VAL A 333 -30.92 5.00 -16.18
N ASP A 334 -31.49 4.85 -17.39
CA ASP A 334 -32.25 5.89 -18.04
C ASP A 334 -33.68 6.01 -17.50
N ASN A 335 -34.17 5.02 -16.76
CA ASN A 335 -35.50 5.04 -16.17
C ASN A 335 -35.49 5.60 -14.75
N ASP A 336 -35.75 6.89 -14.60
CA ASP A 336 -35.85 7.61 -13.31
C ASP A 336 -36.84 6.99 -12.31
N SER A 337 -37.76 6.15 -12.77
CA SER A 337 -38.72 5.42 -11.93
C SER A 337 -38.25 4.02 -11.52
N SER A 338 -37.11 3.57 -12.03
CA SER A 338 -36.53 2.27 -11.68
C SER A 338 -35.95 2.32 -10.27
N THR A 339 -36.50 1.50 -9.37
CA THR A 339 -35.98 1.30 -8.01
C THR A 339 -35.17 0.02 -7.88
N VAL A 340 -34.85 -0.65 -9.00
CA VAL A 340 -34.23 -1.98 -9.02
C VAL A 340 -32.80 -1.97 -8.45
N LEU A 341 -32.04 -0.91 -8.74
CA LEU A 341 -30.65 -0.79 -8.25
C LEU A 341 -30.53 -0.08 -6.91
N VAL A 342 -31.58 0.58 -6.44
CA VAL A 342 -31.58 1.46 -5.26
C VAL A 342 -32.72 1.03 -4.34
N ASN A 343 -32.46 0.04 -3.51
CA ASN A 343 -33.40 -0.41 -2.47
C ASN A 343 -32.76 -0.32 -1.09
#